data_72f89afa1ac028362b05a542817d7d9a
#
_entry.id   72f89afa1ac028362b05a542817d7d9a
#
_cell.length_a   1.000
_cell.length_b   1.000
_cell.length_c   1.000
_cell.angle_alpha   90.00
_cell.angle_beta   90.00
_cell.angle_gamma   90.00
#
_symmetry.space_group_name_H-M   'P 1'
#
loop_
_entity.id
_entity.type
_entity.pdbx_description
1 polymer ?
#
loop_
_entity_poly.entity_id
_entity_poly.type
_entity_poly.pdbx_seq_one_letter_code
_entity_poly.pdbx_strand_id
1 'polypeptide(L)'
;MTPLERRSSISLALIFALRMLGLFLVLPVFALEARKYPGGDDPALVGLAMGIYGLTQAVLQLPLGMASDRFGRKRVIVLGPLVFAAGSLLAALADSLTGLLVGRALQGAGAVSAAVTALLADQTRDAVRTKAMALVGGSIGLMFAVALVAAPVLTAHIGLAGLFGLTCALALAGVAVVLWWVPAESAQHRNAPRGSVADVWRNPDLLRLNLGVFVLHTVQLSMWVAVPAMLVQAGLTKDHHWQVYLPAVVLSFVAMGGLFAMERRGRLRGALLGAIALVLLVQVGLGALAASGTTPTLWVLGPLMFLFFCGFNALEASQPSLVSRMAPAPVRGAALGSYNTLQSLGLFAGGALGGALVKWAGAPGLFATTAVLTALWLVLTWPLQPVGRNAGGGH
;
A
#
# COMPACT_ATOMS: atom_id res chain seq x y z
N MET A 1 4.52 4.09 -27.49
CA MET A 1 4.20 2.68 -27.20
C MET A 1 3.71 2.01 -28.47
N THR A 2 4.28 0.87 -28.81
CA THR A 2 3.75 -0.03 -29.85
C THR A 2 2.40 -0.62 -29.40
N PRO A 3 1.59 -1.20 -30.30
CA PRO A 3 0.35 -1.88 -29.91
C PRO A 3 0.57 -2.99 -28.87
N LEU A 4 1.68 -3.74 -28.99
CA LEU A 4 2.07 -4.79 -28.03
C LEU A 4 2.40 -4.20 -26.65
N GLU A 5 3.27 -3.17 -26.59
CA GLU A 5 3.63 -2.49 -25.34
C GLU A 5 2.39 -1.89 -24.66
N ARG A 6 1.46 -1.32 -25.43
CA ARG A 6 0.20 -0.77 -24.91
C ARG A 6 -0.67 -1.87 -24.32
N ARG A 7 -0.83 -2.99 -25.04
CA ARG A 7 -1.59 -4.15 -24.58
C ARG A 7 -0.99 -4.73 -23.29
N SER A 8 0.32 -4.91 -23.22
CA SER A 8 1.03 -5.38 -22.02
C SER A 8 0.83 -4.43 -20.85
N SER A 9 1.02 -3.12 -21.06
CA SER A 9 0.90 -2.12 -19.99
C SER A 9 -0.52 -2.06 -19.43
N ILE A 10 -1.55 -2.10 -20.26
CA ILE A 10 -2.95 -2.04 -19.84
C ILE A 10 -3.35 -3.34 -19.13
N SER A 11 -3.03 -4.51 -19.69
CA SER A 11 -3.40 -5.79 -19.08
C SER A 11 -2.72 -6.03 -17.75
N LEU A 12 -1.43 -5.67 -17.61
CA LEU A 12 -0.70 -5.79 -16.35
C LEU A 12 -1.16 -4.75 -15.32
N ALA A 13 -1.48 -3.52 -15.74
CA ALA A 13 -2.09 -2.51 -14.86
C ALA A 13 -3.47 -2.96 -14.36
N LEU A 14 -4.28 -3.62 -15.20
CA LEU A 14 -5.57 -4.16 -14.80
C LEU A 14 -5.43 -5.28 -13.75
N ILE A 15 -4.43 -6.16 -13.89
CA ILE A 15 -4.15 -7.20 -12.88
C ILE A 15 -3.82 -6.56 -11.53
N PHE A 16 -2.97 -5.53 -11.51
CA PHE A 16 -2.69 -4.75 -10.30
C PHE A 16 -3.96 -4.09 -9.76
N ALA A 17 -4.75 -3.46 -10.62
CA ALA A 17 -5.99 -2.78 -10.24
C ALA A 17 -6.97 -3.74 -9.56
N LEU A 18 -7.26 -4.89 -10.17
CA LEU A 18 -8.20 -5.89 -9.63
C LEU A 18 -7.74 -6.43 -8.28
N ARG A 19 -6.43 -6.75 -8.17
CA ARG A 19 -5.84 -7.25 -6.93
C ARG A 19 -5.87 -6.20 -5.82
N MET A 20 -5.48 -4.96 -6.14
CA MET A 20 -5.42 -3.87 -5.16
C MET A 20 -6.82 -3.42 -4.75
N LEU A 21 -7.78 -3.41 -5.65
CA LEU A 21 -9.18 -3.17 -5.30
C LEU A 21 -9.66 -4.18 -4.25
N GLY A 22 -9.45 -5.49 -4.50
CA GLY A 22 -9.82 -6.54 -3.55
C GLY A 22 -9.14 -6.37 -2.19
N LEU A 23 -7.86 -6.01 -2.15
CA LEU A 23 -7.14 -5.75 -0.92
C LEU A 23 -7.68 -4.53 -0.16
N PHE A 24 -7.87 -3.42 -0.89
CA PHE A 24 -8.25 -2.15 -0.28
C PHE A 24 -9.71 -2.10 0.17
N LEU A 25 -10.62 -2.86 -0.47
CA LEU A 25 -12.01 -2.97 -0.04
C LEU A 25 -12.18 -3.46 1.40
N VAL A 26 -11.26 -4.25 1.89
CA VAL A 26 -11.32 -4.81 3.24
C VAL A 26 -10.83 -3.82 4.31
N LEU A 27 -9.80 -3.00 4.00
CA LEU A 27 -9.08 -2.21 5.00
C LEU A 27 -9.95 -1.22 5.80
N PRO A 28 -10.78 -0.36 5.19
CA PRO A 28 -11.50 0.69 5.93
C PRO A 28 -12.64 0.17 6.80
N VAL A 29 -13.06 -1.07 6.62
CA VAL A 29 -14.21 -1.66 7.31
C VAL A 29 -13.83 -2.82 8.24
N PHE A 30 -12.64 -3.40 8.06
CA PHE A 30 -12.24 -4.64 8.73
C PHE A 30 -12.29 -4.51 10.25
N ALA A 31 -11.72 -3.44 10.83
CA ALA A 31 -11.63 -3.27 12.27
C ALA A 31 -13.02 -3.22 12.96
N LEU A 32 -14.03 -2.69 12.28
CA LEU A 32 -15.41 -2.64 12.78
C LEU A 32 -16.16 -3.96 12.56
N GLU A 33 -16.00 -4.56 11.39
CA GLU A 33 -16.71 -5.79 11.02
C GLU A 33 -16.15 -7.01 11.75
N ALA A 34 -14.83 -7.06 11.98
CA ALA A 34 -14.17 -8.16 12.68
C ALA A 34 -14.70 -8.36 14.12
N ARG A 35 -15.21 -7.29 14.75
CA ARG A 35 -15.84 -7.38 16.09
C ARG A 35 -17.08 -8.27 16.15
N LYS A 36 -17.69 -8.58 15.01
CA LYS A 36 -18.85 -9.49 14.94
C LYS A 36 -18.47 -10.97 14.99
N TYR A 37 -17.18 -11.27 14.86
CA TYR A 37 -16.66 -12.65 14.86
C TYR A 37 -16.16 -13.04 16.25
N PRO A 38 -16.27 -14.31 16.66
CA PRO A 38 -15.64 -14.81 17.87
C PRO A 38 -14.14 -14.46 17.91
N GLY A 39 -13.70 -13.81 18.99
CA GLY A 39 -12.36 -13.26 19.14
C GLY A 39 -12.17 -11.81 18.65
N GLY A 40 -13.21 -11.23 18.03
CA GLY A 40 -13.17 -9.86 17.49
C GLY A 40 -13.19 -8.75 18.55
N ASP A 41 -13.45 -9.07 19.81
CA ASP A 41 -13.36 -8.13 20.93
C ASP A 41 -11.92 -7.82 21.33
N ASP A 42 -10.93 -8.61 20.86
CA ASP A 42 -9.53 -8.36 21.10
C ASP A 42 -8.91 -7.47 19.99
N PRO A 43 -8.62 -6.18 20.27
CA PRO A 43 -8.01 -5.28 19.27
C PRO A 43 -6.66 -5.76 18.76
N ALA A 44 -5.88 -6.49 19.59
CA ALA A 44 -4.58 -7.02 19.19
C ALA A 44 -4.74 -8.11 18.12
N LEU A 45 -5.72 -9.00 18.29
CA LEU A 45 -6.01 -10.07 17.33
C LEU A 45 -6.62 -9.49 16.03
N VAL A 46 -7.49 -8.47 16.14
CA VAL A 46 -8.03 -7.74 14.97
C VAL A 46 -6.91 -7.07 14.18
N GLY A 47 -6.03 -6.35 14.87
CA GLY A 47 -4.89 -5.69 14.24
C GLY A 47 -3.91 -6.69 13.60
N LEU A 48 -3.66 -7.83 14.26
CA LEU A 48 -2.86 -8.92 13.69
C LEU A 48 -3.50 -9.48 12.41
N ALA A 49 -4.80 -9.72 12.41
CA ALA A 49 -5.52 -10.19 11.23
C ALA A 49 -5.50 -9.18 10.08
N MET A 50 -5.48 -7.88 10.37
CA MET A 50 -5.27 -6.83 9.36
C MET A 50 -3.85 -6.88 8.79
N GLY A 51 -2.83 -7.03 9.63
CA GLY A 51 -1.42 -6.92 9.26
C GLY A 51 -0.80 -8.19 8.68
N ILE A 52 -1.29 -9.40 9.04
CA ILE A 52 -0.68 -10.69 8.69
C ILE A 52 -0.48 -10.88 7.17
N TYR A 53 -1.37 -10.32 6.36
CA TYR A 53 -1.22 -10.23 4.92
C TYR A 53 0.15 -9.63 4.53
N GLY A 54 0.53 -8.52 5.18
CA GLY A 54 1.80 -7.84 4.93
C GLY A 54 3.01 -8.72 5.27
N LEU A 55 2.96 -9.46 6.37
CA LEU A 55 4.05 -10.35 6.77
C LEU A 55 4.29 -11.45 5.74
N THR A 56 3.25 -12.18 5.37
CA THR A 56 3.36 -13.28 4.40
C THR A 56 3.75 -12.76 3.01
N GLN A 57 3.25 -11.59 2.62
CA GLN A 57 3.69 -10.92 1.39
C GLN A 57 5.17 -10.56 1.45
N ALA A 58 5.66 -9.96 2.53
CA ALA A 58 7.07 -9.58 2.68
C ALA A 58 8.01 -10.79 2.57
N VAL A 59 7.67 -11.88 3.26
CA VAL A 59 8.46 -13.13 3.25
C VAL A 59 8.49 -13.77 1.86
N LEU A 60 7.36 -13.82 1.17
CA LEU A 60 7.23 -14.57 -0.09
C LEU A 60 7.49 -13.75 -1.34
N GLN A 61 7.55 -12.42 -1.26
CA GLN A 61 7.75 -11.55 -2.41
C GLN A 61 9.06 -11.81 -3.15
N LEU A 62 10.17 -11.95 -2.44
CA LEU A 62 11.48 -12.27 -3.03
C LEU A 62 11.54 -13.70 -3.56
N PRO A 63 11.16 -14.75 -2.81
CA PRO A 63 11.09 -16.12 -3.32
C PRO A 63 10.22 -16.26 -4.57
N LEU A 64 9.04 -15.65 -4.60
CA LEU A 64 8.15 -15.70 -5.77
C LEU A 64 8.72 -14.89 -6.95
N GLY A 65 9.41 -13.78 -6.68
CA GLY A 65 10.16 -13.05 -7.70
C GLY A 65 11.22 -13.94 -8.36
N MET A 66 12.06 -14.61 -7.56
CA MET A 66 13.08 -15.56 -8.07
C MET A 66 12.45 -16.76 -8.79
N ALA A 67 11.36 -17.30 -8.23
CA ALA A 67 10.62 -18.39 -8.89
C ALA A 67 10.09 -17.97 -10.27
N SER A 68 9.64 -16.72 -10.42
CA SER A 68 9.18 -16.19 -11.70
C SER A 68 10.29 -16.11 -12.76
N ASP A 69 11.52 -15.87 -12.34
CA ASP A 69 12.68 -15.89 -13.22
C ASP A 69 13.02 -17.30 -13.71
N ARG A 70 12.82 -18.31 -12.84
CA ARG A 70 13.19 -19.71 -13.12
C ARG A 70 12.07 -20.48 -13.85
N PHE A 71 10.83 -20.33 -13.40
CA PHE A 71 9.70 -21.13 -13.91
C PHE A 71 8.85 -20.40 -14.95
N GLY A 72 9.17 -19.13 -15.23
CA GLY A 72 8.42 -18.25 -16.13
C GLY A 72 7.51 -17.30 -15.38
N ARG A 73 7.47 -16.05 -15.85
CA ARG A 73 6.73 -14.96 -15.18
C ARG A 73 5.23 -15.20 -15.18
N LYS A 74 4.65 -15.56 -16.32
CA LYS A 74 3.20 -15.80 -16.44
C LYS A 74 2.69 -16.90 -15.52
N ARG A 75 3.46 -17.97 -15.35
CA ARG A 75 3.07 -19.08 -14.47
C ARG A 75 2.96 -18.61 -13.02
N VAL A 76 3.94 -17.85 -12.54
CA VAL A 76 3.93 -17.32 -11.17
C VAL A 76 2.84 -16.25 -11.01
N ILE A 77 2.61 -15.42 -12.05
CA ILE A 77 1.55 -14.40 -12.04
C ILE A 77 0.15 -15.04 -12.03
N VAL A 78 -0.02 -16.25 -12.56
CA VAL A 78 -1.28 -17.01 -12.45
C VAL A 78 -1.41 -17.64 -11.06
N LEU A 79 -0.33 -18.29 -10.58
CA LEU A 79 -0.35 -18.98 -9.28
C LEU A 79 -0.66 -18.03 -8.12
N GLY A 80 -0.06 -16.85 -8.10
CA GLY A 80 -0.26 -15.90 -7.01
C GLY A 80 -1.72 -15.46 -6.82
N PRO A 81 -2.42 -14.93 -7.82
CA PRO A 81 -3.83 -14.63 -7.71
C PRO A 81 -4.72 -15.83 -7.41
N LEU A 82 -4.34 -17.06 -7.80
CA LEU A 82 -5.06 -18.26 -7.38
C LEU A 82 -4.90 -18.51 -5.88
N VAL A 83 -3.68 -18.37 -5.34
CA VAL A 83 -3.44 -18.46 -3.88
C VAL A 83 -4.17 -17.34 -3.15
N PHE A 84 -4.16 -16.12 -3.69
CA PHE A 84 -4.90 -14.98 -3.14
C PHE A 84 -6.42 -15.23 -3.17
N ALA A 85 -6.96 -15.81 -4.25
CA ALA A 85 -8.37 -16.18 -4.35
C ALA A 85 -8.76 -17.26 -3.33
N ALA A 86 -7.91 -18.28 -3.16
CA ALA A 86 -8.12 -19.32 -2.15
C ALA A 86 -8.13 -18.73 -0.73
N GLY A 87 -7.21 -17.81 -0.41
CA GLY A 87 -7.20 -17.10 0.86
C GLY A 87 -8.44 -16.20 1.04
N SER A 88 -8.90 -15.58 -0.02
CA SER A 88 -10.12 -14.76 -0.02
C SER A 88 -11.37 -15.63 0.22
N LEU A 89 -11.45 -16.78 -0.43
CA LEU A 89 -12.55 -17.73 -0.24
C LEU A 89 -12.56 -18.27 1.19
N LEU A 90 -11.38 -18.63 1.73
CA LEU A 90 -11.26 -19.08 3.12
C LEU A 90 -11.73 -17.99 4.10
N ALA A 91 -11.34 -16.73 3.87
CA ALA A 91 -11.81 -15.61 4.68
C ALA A 91 -13.32 -15.34 4.53
N ALA A 92 -13.89 -15.55 3.34
CA ALA A 92 -15.33 -15.41 3.10
C ALA A 92 -16.17 -16.47 3.84
N LEU A 93 -15.61 -17.67 4.01
CA LEU A 93 -16.26 -18.80 4.69
C LEU A 93 -15.90 -18.87 6.19
N ALA A 94 -15.05 -17.96 6.68
CA ALA A 94 -14.62 -17.97 8.07
C ALA A 94 -15.78 -17.59 9.02
N ASP A 95 -15.89 -18.31 10.11
CA ASP A 95 -16.84 -18.11 11.21
C ASP A 95 -16.19 -17.51 12.48
N SER A 96 -14.87 -17.30 12.45
CA SER A 96 -14.07 -16.81 13.56
C SER A 96 -12.97 -15.87 13.08
N LEU A 97 -12.45 -15.03 13.98
CA LEU A 97 -11.34 -14.11 13.66
C LEU A 97 -10.06 -14.88 13.32
N THR A 98 -9.86 -16.06 13.92
CA THR A 98 -8.72 -16.94 13.57
C THR A 98 -8.83 -17.44 12.13
N GLY A 99 -10.03 -17.80 11.67
CA GLY A 99 -10.29 -18.16 10.27
C GLY A 99 -9.98 -17.00 9.31
N LEU A 100 -10.41 -15.77 9.66
CA LEU A 100 -10.07 -14.57 8.91
C LEU A 100 -8.56 -14.34 8.86
N LEU A 101 -7.85 -14.52 9.98
CA LEU A 101 -6.39 -14.39 10.06
C LEU A 101 -5.69 -15.35 9.10
N VAL A 102 -6.08 -16.63 9.10
CA VAL A 102 -5.51 -17.64 8.19
C VAL A 102 -5.80 -17.30 6.72
N GLY A 103 -7.04 -16.90 6.41
CA GLY A 103 -7.40 -16.44 5.06
C GLY A 103 -6.56 -15.24 4.61
N ARG A 104 -6.34 -14.26 5.49
CA ARG A 104 -5.51 -13.08 5.25
C ARG A 104 -4.03 -13.44 5.06
N ALA A 105 -3.50 -14.37 5.86
CA ALA A 105 -2.14 -14.87 5.69
C ALA A 105 -1.96 -15.55 4.32
N LEU A 106 -2.94 -16.37 3.91
CA LEU A 106 -2.92 -17.02 2.60
C LEU A 106 -3.07 -16.02 1.44
N GLN A 107 -3.89 -14.97 1.59
CA GLN A 107 -3.96 -13.87 0.63
C GLN A 107 -2.57 -13.23 0.42
N GLY A 108 -1.83 -12.94 1.50
CA GLY A 108 -0.49 -12.37 1.41
C GLY A 108 0.52 -13.30 0.72
N ALA A 109 0.35 -14.62 0.88
CA ALA A 109 1.18 -15.61 0.19
C ALA A 109 1.03 -15.58 -1.35
N GLY A 110 -0.05 -14.99 -1.86
CA GLY A 110 -0.25 -14.73 -3.30
C GLY A 110 0.51 -13.51 -3.84
N ALA A 111 1.62 -13.09 -3.23
CA ALA A 111 2.40 -11.92 -3.60
C ALA A 111 3.07 -12.09 -4.98
N VAL A 112 2.61 -11.36 -5.99
CA VAL A 112 3.15 -11.41 -7.36
C VAL A 112 3.62 -10.06 -7.90
N SER A 113 3.64 -9.03 -7.06
CA SER A 113 4.00 -7.66 -7.50
C SER A 113 5.35 -7.61 -8.21
N ALA A 114 6.36 -8.32 -7.68
CA ALA A 114 7.68 -8.41 -8.29
C ALA A 114 7.64 -9.07 -9.69
N ALA A 115 6.91 -10.18 -9.83
CA ALA A 115 6.79 -10.89 -11.11
C ALA A 115 6.05 -10.06 -12.17
N VAL A 116 4.96 -9.38 -11.79
CA VAL A 116 4.18 -8.51 -12.71
C VAL A 116 5.01 -7.30 -13.15
N THR A 117 5.72 -6.65 -12.22
CA THR A 117 6.59 -5.51 -12.53
C THR A 117 7.74 -5.93 -13.45
N ALA A 118 8.31 -7.11 -13.21
CA ALA A 118 9.36 -7.65 -14.03
C ALA A 118 8.85 -8.01 -15.46
N LEU A 119 7.67 -8.63 -15.58
CA LEU A 119 7.06 -8.91 -16.87
C LEU A 119 6.76 -7.61 -17.64
N LEU A 120 6.29 -6.57 -16.98
CA LEU A 120 6.07 -5.26 -17.58
C LEU A 120 7.39 -4.67 -18.12
N ALA A 121 8.48 -4.79 -17.36
CA ALA A 121 9.79 -4.34 -17.80
C ALA A 121 10.31 -5.14 -18.99
N ASP A 122 10.07 -6.46 -19.01
CA ASP A 122 10.49 -7.34 -20.11
C ASP A 122 9.71 -7.07 -21.42
N GLN A 123 8.47 -6.59 -21.31
CA GLN A 123 7.58 -6.32 -22.45
C GLN A 123 7.54 -4.85 -22.88
N THR A 124 8.36 -3.98 -22.28
CA THR A 124 8.43 -2.56 -22.60
C THR A 124 9.86 -2.09 -22.81
N ARG A 125 10.11 -1.32 -23.89
CA ARG A 125 11.40 -0.69 -24.13
C ARG A 125 11.68 0.38 -23.07
N ASP A 126 12.96 0.68 -22.81
CA ASP A 126 13.41 1.66 -21.81
C ASP A 126 12.75 3.03 -22.00
N ALA A 127 12.62 3.49 -23.24
CA ALA A 127 12.01 4.78 -23.58
C ALA A 127 10.53 4.93 -23.13
N VAL A 128 9.80 3.82 -22.96
CA VAL A 128 8.37 3.84 -22.59
C VAL A 128 8.09 3.18 -21.23
N ARG A 129 9.08 2.52 -20.63
CA ARG A 129 8.95 1.78 -19.36
C ARG A 129 8.45 2.66 -18.22
N THR A 130 8.98 3.88 -18.07
CA THR A 130 8.52 4.82 -17.06
C THR A 130 7.03 5.14 -17.20
N LYS A 131 6.54 5.31 -18.43
CA LYS A 131 5.13 5.56 -18.71
C LYS A 131 4.25 4.34 -18.39
N ALA A 132 4.74 3.12 -18.67
CA ALA A 132 4.05 1.89 -18.32
C ALA A 132 3.95 1.67 -16.81
N MET A 133 5.05 1.94 -16.07
CA MET A 133 5.06 1.87 -14.60
C MET A 133 4.15 2.92 -13.97
N ALA A 134 4.10 4.13 -14.55
CA ALA A 134 3.18 5.18 -14.09
C ALA A 134 1.71 4.78 -14.27
N LEU A 135 1.36 4.04 -15.32
CA LEU A 135 0.01 3.52 -15.54
C LEU A 135 -0.37 2.51 -14.41
N VAL A 136 0.56 1.62 -14.05
CA VAL A 136 0.35 0.69 -12.92
C VAL A 136 0.19 1.45 -11.62
N GLY A 137 1.08 2.38 -11.29
CA GLY A 137 0.99 3.19 -10.07
C GLY A 137 -0.33 3.99 -10.00
N GLY A 138 -0.73 4.62 -11.10
CA GLY A 138 -1.99 5.35 -11.20
C GLY A 138 -3.22 4.45 -11.02
N SER A 139 -3.17 3.21 -11.54
CA SER A 139 -4.26 2.25 -11.33
C SER A 139 -4.39 1.83 -9.86
N ILE A 140 -3.29 1.67 -9.14
CA ILE A 140 -3.30 1.37 -7.70
C ILE A 140 -3.94 2.50 -6.91
N GLY A 141 -3.52 3.75 -7.14
CA GLY A 141 -4.08 4.92 -6.46
C GLY A 141 -5.58 5.11 -6.76
N LEU A 142 -6.01 4.89 -8.01
CA LEU A 142 -7.42 4.94 -8.38
C LEU A 142 -8.23 3.85 -7.65
N MET A 143 -7.73 2.63 -7.58
CA MET A 143 -8.42 1.53 -6.89
C MET A 143 -8.48 1.74 -5.39
N PHE A 144 -7.49 2.38 -4.80
CA PHE A 144 -7.53 2.79 -3.41
C PHE A 144 -8.67 3.80 -3.15
N ALA A 145 -8.79 4.84 -3.98
CA ALA A 145 -9.88 5.81 -3.88
C ALA A 145 -11.25 5.15 -4.08
N VAL A 146 -11.40 4.27 -5.08
CA VAL A 146 -12.64 3.52 -5.32
C VAL A 146 -12.99 2.64 -4.11
N ALA A 147 -12.01 1.94 -3.53
CA ALA A 147 -12.22 1.08 -2.38
C ALA A 147 -12.70 1.85 -1.14
N LEU A 148 -12.15 3.03 -0.88
CA LEU A 148 -12.55 3.86 0.27
C LEU A 148 -14.03 4.27 0.22
N VAL A 149 -14.57 4.43 -0.99
CA VAL A 149 -15.99 4.76 -1.20
C VAL A 149 -16.85 3.51 -1.23
N ALA A 150 -16.41 2.49 -1.99
CA ALA A 150 -17.21 1.29 -2.22
C ALA A 150 -17.27 0.37 -0.98
N ALA A 151 -16.20 0.29 -0.20
CA ALA A 151 -16.12 -0.64 0.93
C ALA A 151 -17.20 -0.42 1.99
N PRO A 152 -17.42 0.79 2.53
CA PRO A 152 -18.49 1.02 3.50
C PRO A 152 -19.88 0.67 2.96
N VAL A 153 -20.14 1.09 1.72
CA VAL A 153 -21.45 0.85 1.06
C VAL A 153 -21.68 -0.63 0.80
N LEU A 154 -20.70 -1.31 0.21
CA LEU A 154 -20.81 -2.75 -0.08
C LEU A 154 -20.94 -3.57 1.21
N THR A 155 -20.17 -3.23 2.25
CA THR A 155 -20.24 -3.94 3.53
C THR A 155 -21.60 -3.85 4.18
N ALA A 156 -22.31 -2.73 4.01
CA ALA A 156 -23.68 -2.57 4.52
C ALA A 156 -24.65 -3.58 3.89
N HIS A 157 -24.41 -3.99 2.63
CA HIS A 157 -25.29 -4.90 1.90
C HIS A 157 -24.85 -6.36 1.94
N ILE A 158 -23.56 -6.63 1.81
CA ILE A 158 -23.04 -8.00 1.65
C ILE A 158 -22.14 -8.45 2.82
N GLY A 159 -21.90 -7.57 3.80
CA GLY A 159 -21.05 -7.87 4.96
C GLY A 159 -19.58 -8.09 4.60
N LEU A 160 -18.76 -8.45 5.61
CA LEU A 160 -17.34 -8.73 5.43
C LEU A 160 -17.11 -10.01 4.60
N ALA A 161 -17.91 -11.04 4.83
CA ALA A 161 -17.86 -12.28 4.06
C ALA A 161 -18.09 -12.05 2.56
N GLY A 162 -19.09 -11.23 2.22
CA GLY A 162 -19.37 -10.86 0.84
C GLY A 162 -18.24 -10.04 0.20
N LEU A 163 -17.57 -9.15 0.96
CA LEU A 163 -16.39 -8.44 0.47
C LEU A 163 -15.25 -9.41 0.13
N PHE A 164 -14.99 -10.40 0.99
CA PHE A 164 -13.99 -11.42 0.69
C PHE A 164 -14.39 -12.30 -0.51
N GLY A 165 -15.67 -12.61 -0.66
CA GLY A 165 -16.20 -13.28 -1.86
C GLY A 165 -15.98 -12.47 -3.13
N LEU A 166 -16.25 -11.14 -3.08
CA LEU A 166 -15.95 -10.22 -4.18
C LEU A 166 -14.46 -10.17 -4.48
N THR A 167 -13.62 -10.13 -3.44
CA THR A 167 -12.16 -10.14 -3.57
C THR A 167 -11.67 -11.42 -4.27
N CYS A 168 -12.27 -12.58 -3.94
CA CYS A 168 -12.02 -13.84 -4.64
C CYS A 168 -12.38 -13.73 -6.14
N ALA A 169 -13.57 -13.21 -6.45
CA ALA A 169 -14.01 -13.04 -7.84
C ALA A 169 -13.08 -12.10 -8.64
N LEU A 170 -12.65 -10.99 -8.02
CA LEU A 170 -11.69 -10.05 -8.65
C LEU A 170 -10.32 -10.71 -8.91
N ALA A 171 -9.85 -11.56 -7.99
CA ALA A 171 -8.60 -12.30 -8.17
C ALA A 171 -8.71 -13.31 -9.34
N LEU A 172 -9.82 -14.05 -9.43
CA LEU A 172 -10.09 -14.96 -10.53
C LEU A 172 -10.22 -14.22 -11.87
N ALA A 173 -10.86 -13.05 -11.87
CA ALA A 173 -10.89 -12.18 -13.06
C ALA A 173 -9.46 -11.74 -13.45
N GLY A 174 -8.59 -11.46 -12.48
CA GLY A 174 -7.18 -11.19 -12.73
C GLY A 174 -6.46 -12.37 -13.38
N VAL A 175 -6.72 -13.62 -12.94
CA VAL A 175 -6.21 -14.84 -13.61
C VAL A 175 -6.68 -14.92 -15.06
N ALA A 176 -7.96 -14.66 -15.30
CA ALA A 176 -8.53 -14.64 -16.64
C ALA A 176 -7.80 -13.62 -17.55
N VAL A 177 -7.55 -12.41 -17.05
CA VAL A 177 -6.78 -11.39 -17.78
C VAL A 177 -5.36 -11.89 -18.10
N VAL A 178 -4.68 -12.57 -17.17
CA VAL A 178 -3.33 -13.13 -17.42
C VAL A 178 -3.36 -14.16 -18.53
N LEU A 179 -4.31 -15.06 -18.50
CA LEU A 179 -4.38 -16.18 -19.44
C LEU A 179 -4.73 -15.72 -20.86
N TRP A 180 -5.69 -14.81 -20.99
CA TRP A 180 -6.25 -14.47 -22.31
C TRP A 180 -5.75 -13.14 -22.89
N TRP A 181 -5.38 -12.20 -22.06
CA TRP A 181 -5.05 -10.84 -22.53
C TRP A 181 -3.57 -10.47 -22.46
N VAL A 182 -2.81 -10.98 -21.46
CA VAL A 182 -1.38 -10.70 -21.36
C VAL A 182 -0.62 -11.38 -22.50
N PRO A 183 0.22 -10.66 -23.28
CA PRO A 183 1.03 -11.24 -24.35
C PRO A 183 1.96 -12.37 -23.86
N ALA A 184 2.38 -13.23 -24.79
CA ALA A 184 3.36 -14.28 -24.48
C ALA A 184 4.70 -13.69 -24.02
N GLU A 185 5.42 -14.42 -23.19
CA GLU A 185 6.75 -14.02 -22.72
C GLU A 185 7.77 -14.15 -23.87
N SER A 186 8.65 -13.14 -24.02
CA SER A 186 9.80 -13.24 -24.91
C SER A 186 10.98 -13.91 -24.18
N ALA A 187 11.66 -14.84 -24.87
CA ALA A 187 12.77 -15.63 -24.29
C ALA A 187 14.04 -14.82 -23.97
N GLN A 188 14.09 -13.54 -24.34
CA GLN A 188 15.35 -12.78 -24.52
C GLN A 188 15.95 -12.09 -23.29
N HIS A 189 15.32 -12.07 -22.11
CA HIS A 189 15.80 -11.22 -21.00
C HIS A 189 16.31 -11.96 -19.76
N ARG A 190 16.79 -13.20 -19.88
CA ARG A 190 17.27 -13.99 -18.72
C ARG A 190 18.65 -13.60 -18.16
N ASN A 191 19.45 -12.79 -18.84
CA ASN A 191 20.88 -12.61 -18.56
C ASN A 191 21.31 -11.19 -18.16
N ALA A 192 20.42 -10.31 -17.71
CA ALA A 192 20.87 -9.00 -17.21
C ALA A 192 21.62 -9.15 -15.88
N PRO A 193 22.80 -8.49 -15.70
CA PRO A 193 23.54 -8.52 -14.43
C PRO A 193 22.67 -7.94 -13.30
N ARG A 194 22.49 -8.71 -12.25
CA ARG A 194 21.68 -8.30 -11.09
C ARG A 194 22.59 -7.80 -9.98
N GLY A 195 22.38 -6.57 -9.52
CA GLY A 195 23.03 -6.05 -8.35
C GLY A 195 22.57 -6.75 -7.06
N SER A 196 23.43 -6.74 -6.06
CA SER A 196 23.15 -7.40 -4.79
C SER A 196 22.21 -6.56 -3.92
N VAL A 197 21.32 -7.24 -3.18
CA VAL A 197 20.52 -6.60 -2.11
C VAL A 197 21.42 -5.97 -1.06
N ALA A 198 22.61 -6.54 -0.81
CA ALA A 198 23.59 -5.98 0.13
C ALA A 198 24.04 -4.56 -0.24
N ASP A 199 24.11 -4.24 -1.55
CA ASP A 199 24.49 -2.90 -2.00
C ASP A 199 23.40 -1.86 -1.67
N VAL A 200 22.13 -2.27 -1.64
CA VAL A 200 21.01 -1.43 -1.20
C VAL A 200 21.14 -1.07 0.28
N TRP A 201 21.47 -2.08 1.11
CA TRP A 201 21.58 -1.92 2.57
C TRP A 201 22.83 -1.17 3.00
N ARG A 202 23.82 -1.01 2.14
CA ARG A 202 25.02 -0.18 2.36
C ARG A 202 24.81 1.29 1.98
N ASN A 203 23.78 1.61 1.21
CA ASN A 203 23.51 2.98 0.78
C ASN A 203 22.59 3.69 1.80
N PRO A 204 23.08 4.72 2.51
CA PRO A 204 22.32 5.37 3.58
C PRO A 204 21.05 6.08 3.08
N ASP A 205 21.05 6.57 1.85
CA ASP A 205 19.90 7.28 1.30
C ASP A 205 18.79 6.29 0.88
N LEU A 206 19.17 5.12 0.33
CA LEU A 206 18.21 4.05 0.07
C LEU A 206 17.64 3.49 1.37
N LEU A 207 18.46 3.40 2.44
CA LEU A 207 17.99 2.99 3.77
C LEU A 207 16.98 3.98 4.36
N ARG A 208 17.21 5.30 4.20
CA ARG A 208 16.26 6.34 4.64
C ARG A 208 14.92 6.21 3.93
N LEU A 209 14.94 5.97 2.61
CA LEU A 209 13.71 5.76 1.83
C LEU A 209 13.00 4.44 2.20
N ASN A 210 13.75 3.38 2.45
CA ASN A 210 13.24 2.10 2.93
C ASN A 210 12.59 2.22 4.32
N LEU A 211 13.26 2.93 5.26
CA LEU A 211 12.66 3.26 6.56
C LEU A 211 11.40 4.11 6.38
N GLY A 212 11.44 5.06 5.45
CA GLY A 212 10.32 5.93 5.15
C GLY A 212 9.07 5.18 4.73
N VAL A 213 9.18 4.23 3.80
CA VAL A 213 8.02 3.44 3.37
C VAL A 213 7.51 2.51 4.47
N PHE A 214 8.41 1.96 5.29
CA PHE A 214 8.04 1.15 6.44
C PHE A 214 7.21 1.96 7.44
N VAL A 215 7.68 3.14 7.85
CA VAL A 215 6.96 4.01 8.80
C VAL A 215 5.65 4.51 8.20
N LEU A 216 5.64 4.94 6.94
CA LEU A 216 4.43 5.43 6.26
C LEU A 216 3.30 4.39 6.29
N HIS A 217 3.61 3.13 5.99
CA HIS A 217 2.60 2.07 5.95
C HIS A 217 2.27 1.52 7.34
N THR A 218 3.21 1.61 8.29
CA THR A 218 2.93 1.36 9.70
C THR A 218 1.89 2.36 10.22
N VAL A 219 2.08 3.64 9.97
CA VAL A 219 1.13 4.70 10.32
C VAL A 219 -0.20 4.51 9.62
N GLN A 220 -0.18 4.25 8.31
CA GLN A 220 -1.40 4.05 7.51
C GLN A 220 -2.27 2.92 8.09
N LEU A 221 -1.70 1.74 8.31
CA LEU A 221 -2.52 0.61 8.78
C LEU A 221 -2.94 0.79 10.24
N SER A 222 -2.11 1.40 11.09
CA SER A 222 -2.50 1.78 12.45
C SER A 222 -3.70 2.72 12.47
N MET A 223 -3.79 3.66 11.53
CA MET A 223 -4.95 4.55 11.41
C MET A 223 -6.23 3.76 11.08
N TRP A 224 -6.17 2.75 10.23
CA TRP A 224 -7.33 1.90 9.91
C TRP A 224 -7.78 1.04 11.09
N VAL A 225 -6.95 0.82 12.11
CA VAL A 225 -7.35 0.18 13.37
C VAL A 225 -8.20 1.11 14.24
N ALA A 226 -7.90 2.42 14.29
CA ALA A 226 -8.49 3.35 15.24
C ALA A 226 -9.51 4.35 14.62
N VAL A 227 -9.21 4.93 13.46
CA VAL A 227 -10.01 6.02 12.86
C VAL A 227 -11.45 5.62 12.56
N PRO A 228 -11.77 4.40 12.03
CA PRO A 228 -13.16 4.01 11.80
C PRO A 228 -14.01 4.04 13.08
N ALA A 229 -13.44 3.65 14.24
CA ALA A 229 -14.13 3.72 15.51
C ALA A 229 -14.35 5.17 15.97
N MET A 230 -13.38 6.07 15.71
CA MET A 230 -13.53 7.51 16.03
C MET A 230 -14.62 8.16 15.16
N LEU A 231 -14.78 7.76 13.90
CA LEU A 231 -15.87 8.24 13.04
C LEU A 231 -17.24 7.79 13.55
N VAL A 232 -17.35 6.55 14.03
CA VAL A 232 -18.59 6.07 14.67
C VAL A 232 -18.88 6.86 15.95
N GLN A 233 -17.87 7.13 16.78
CA GLN A 233 -18.03 7.97 17.97
C GLN A 233 -18.44 9.40 17.64
N ALA A 234 -18.02 9.92 16.47
CA ALA A 234 -18.43 11.22 15.95
C ALA A 234 -19.88 11.25 15.41
N GLY A 235 -20.61 10.14 15.52
CA GLY A 235 -21.99 10.01 15.07
C GLY A 235 -22.15 9.59 13.60
N LEU A 236 -21.05 9.26 12.91
CA LEU A 236 -21.12 8.82 11.52
C LEU A 236 -21.24 7.28 11.45
N THR A 237 -22.35 6.77 10.96
CA THR A 237 -22.51 5.32 10.77
C THR A 237 -21.54 4.78 9.73
N LYS A 238 -21.14 3.52 9.88
CA LYS A 238 -20.07 2.91 9.08
C LYS A 238 -20.29 2.95 7.57
N ASP A 239 -21.55 2.83 7.13
CA ASP A 239 -21.99 2.90 5.73
C ASP A 239 -21.85 4.30 5.12
N HIS A 240 -21.76 5.33 5.96
CA HIS A 240 -21.56 6.73 5.56
C HIS A 240 -20.10 7.22 5.69
N HIS A 241 -19.15 6.40 6.13
CA HIS A 241 -17.73 6.80 6.24
C HIS A 241 -17.14 7.33 4.94
N TRP A 242 -17.68 6.93 3.78
CA TRP A 242 -17.29 7.45 2.48
C TRP A 242 -17.48 8.98 2.37
N GLN A 243 -18.41 9.57 3.13
CA GLN A 243 -18.64 11.03 3.13
C GLN A 243 -17.45 11.82 3.67
N VAL A 244 -16.60 11.19 4.50
CA VAL A 244 -15.33 11.76 4.97
C VAL A 244 -14.19 11.34 4.03
N TYR A 245 -14.12 10.08 3.64
CA TYR A 245 -12.99 9.56 2.87
C TYR A 245 -12.95 10.09 1.44
N LEU A 246 -14.10 10.17 0.75
CA LEU A 246 -14.15 10.59 -0.64
C LEU A 246 -13.69 12.05 -0.83
N PRO A 247 -14.25 13.04 -0.12
CA PRO A 247 -13.78 14.43 -0.24
C PRO A 247 -12.29 14.55 0.13
N ALA A 248 -11.87 13.89 1.21
CA ALA A 248 -10.48 13.92 1.68
C ALA A 248 -9.51 13.40 0.61
N VAL A 249 -9.81 12.27 -0.02
CA VAL A 249 -8.97 11.69 -1.07
C VAL A 249 -9.01 12.50 -2.35
N VAL A 250 -10.19 12.90 -2.83
CA VAL A 250 -10.31 13.67 -4.07
C VAL A 250 -9.59 15.01 -3.97
N LEU A 251 -9.79 15.75 -2.88
CA LEU A 251 -9.11 17.02 -2.64
C LEU A 251 -7.60 16.82 -2.48
N SER A 252 -7.15 15.70 -1.90
CA SER A 252 -5.71 15.41 -1.79
C SER A 252 -5.03 15.21 -3.15
N PHE A 253 -5.71 14.63 -4.14
CA PHE A 253 -5.19 14.53 -5.51
C PHE A 253 -5.04 15.92 -6.16
N VAL A 254 -5.93 16.85 -5.87
CA VAL A 254 -5.78 18.25 -6.32
C VAL A 254 -4.55 18.88 -5.66
N ALA A 255 -4.36 18.66 -4.34
CA ALA A 255 -3.19 19.15 -3.61
C ALA A 255 -1.86 18.58 -4.13
N MET A 256 -1.85 17.34 -4.67
CA MET A 256 -0.68 16.75 -5.33
C MET A 256 -0.18 17.57 -6.52
N GLY A 257 -1.02 18.35 -7.19
CA GLY A 257 -0.58 19.30 -8.22
C GLY A 257 0.45 20.29 -7.70
N GLY A 258 0.34 20.72 -6.45
CA GLY A 258 1.32 21.56 -5.75
C GLY A 258 2.66 20.85 -5.55
N LEU A 259 2.65 19.56 -5.18
CA LEU A 259 3.85 18.75 -5.06
C LEU A 259 4.64 18.68 -6.38
N PHE A 260 3.95 18.37 -7.48
CA PHE A 260 4.59 18.32 -8.81
C PHE A 260 5.12 19.71 -9.25
N ALA A 261 4.45 20.80 -8.86
CA ALA A 261 4.95 22.15 -9.10
C ALA A 261 6.23 22.44 -8.29
N MET A 262 6.31 21.98 -7.04
CA MET A 262 7.52 22.09 -6.21
C MET A 262 8.68 21.24 -6.78
N GLU A 263 8.39 20.01 -7.23
CA GLU A 263 9.41 19.17 -7.88
C GLU A 263 9.99 19.83 -9.13
N ARG A 264 9.14 20.40 -9.99
CA ARG A 264 9.59 21.14 -11.17
C ARG A 264 10.44 22.36 -10.85
N ARG A 265 10.24 22.99 -9.69
CA ARG A 265 11.04 24.12 -9.18
C ARG A 265 12.30 23.67 -8.42
N GLY A 266 12.66 22.39 -8.44
CA GLY A 266 13.83 21.86 -7.72
C GLY A 266 13.68 21.76 -6.20
N ARG A 267 12.48 21.93 -5.66
CA ARG A 267 12.19 21.91 -4.21
C ARG A 267 11.69 20.55 -3.70
N LEU A 268 12.11 19.47 -4.33
CA LEU A 268 11.63 18.11 -4.01
C LEU A 268 11.92 17.72 -2.55
N ARG A 269 13.09 18.10 -2.01
CA ARG A 269 13.42 17.86 -0.60
C ARG A 269 12.41 18.53 0.34
N GLY A 270 12.11 19.80 0.11
CA GLY A 270 11.14 20.54 0.91
C GLY A 270 9.74 19.92 0.83
N ALA A 271 9.33 19.46 -0.35
CA ALA A 271 8.07 18.77 -0.55
C ALA A 271 8.02 17.42 0.21
N LEU A 272 9.11 16.64 0.18
CA LEU A 272 9.21 15.38 0.91
C LEU A 272 9.13 15.58 2.42
N LEU A 273 9.96 16.49 2.97
CA LEU A 273 9.98 16.80 4.40
C LEU A 273 8.65 17.40 4.87
N GLY A 274 8.06 18.30 4.05
CA GLY A 274 6.74 18.87 4.31
C GLY A 274 5.63 17.83 4.36
N ALA A 275 5.66 16.85 3.47
CA ALA A 275 4.69 15.76 3.47
C ALA A 275 4.84 14.85 4.72
N ILE A 276 6.08 14.55 5.16
CA ILE A 276 6.32 13.82 6.42
C ILE A 276 5.83 14.63 7.63
N ALA A 277 6.15 15.94 7.66
CA ALA A 277 5.70 16.84 8.72
C ALA A 277 4.16 16.93 8.77
N LEU A 278 3.50 16.89 7.62
CA LEU A 278 2.05 16.88 7.54
C LEU A 278 1.45 15.60 8.14
N VAL A 279 2.04 14.43 7.83
CA VAL A 279 1.64 13.15 8.46
C VAL A 279 1.87 13.21 9.97
N LEU A 280 3.01 13.77 10.44
CA LEU A 280 3.28 13.95 11.85
C LEU A 280 2.22 14.83 12.53
N LEU A 281 1.89 15.96 11.93
CA LEU A 281 0.86 16.87 12.44
C LEU A 281 -0.48 16.14 12.64
N VAL A 282 -0.85 15.31 11.67
CA VAL A 282 -2.09 14.51 11.76
C VAL A 282 -2.02 13.51 12.91
N GLN A 283 -0.89 12.79 13.10
CA GLN A 283 -0.75 11.85 14.21
C GLN A 283 -0.85 12.56 15.56
N VAL A 284 -0.21 13.72 15.70
CA VAL A 284 -0.31 14.56 16.91
C VAL A 284 -1.74 15.06 17.13
N GLY A 285 -2.41 15.53 16.05
CA GLY A 285 -3.80 15.99 16.13
C GLY A 285 -4.79 14.90 16.54
N LEU A 286 -4.67 13.71 15.95
CA LEU A 286 -5.50 12.56 16.32
C LEU A 286 -5.19 12.08 17.74
N GLY A 287 -3.92 12.10 18.15
CA GLY A 287 -3.50 11.78 19.52
C GLY A 287 -4.05 12.74 20.54
N ALA A 288 -3.97 14.05 20.29
CA ALA A 288 -4.53 15.08 21.15
C ALA A 288 -6.06 14.93 21.26
N LEU A 289 -6.75 14.70 20.15
CA LEU A 289 -8.19 14.46 20.13
C LEU A 289 -8.56 13.21 20.94
N ALA A 290 -7.83 12.11 20.77
CA ALA A 290 -8.08 10.87 21.49
C ALA A 290 -7.78 11.01 22.99
N ALA A 291 -6.79 11.81 23.38
CA ALA A 291 -6.41 12.05 24.78
C ALA A 291 -7.30 13.08 25.50
N SER A 292 -8.00 13.93 24.75
CA SER A 292 -8.85 15.00 25.35
C SER A 292 -10.07 14.48 26.11
N GLY A 293 -10.46 13.21 25.91
CA GLY A 293 -11.68 12.64 26.48
C GLY A 293 -12.98 13.23 25.88
N THR A 294 -12.87 14.15 24.94
CA THR A 294 -14.04 14.73 24.26
C THR A 294 -14.51 13.86 23.10
N THR A 295 -15.81 13.89 22.83
CA THR A 295 -16.37 13.19 21.66
C THR A 295 -15.76 13.78 20.37
N PRO A 296 -15.15 12.96 19.51
CA PRO A 296 -14.66 13.42 18.21
C PRO A 296 -15.78 14.07 17.41
N THR A 297 -15.45 15.08 16.61
CA THR A 297 -16.40 15.70 15.68
C THR A 297 -15.93 15.52 14.23
N LEU A 298 -16.87 15.44 13.31
CA LEU A 298 -16.56 15.31 11.86
C LEU A 298 -15.82 16.54 11.32
N TRP A 299 -16.06 17.72 11.93
CA TRP A 299 -15.38 18.98 11.60
C TRP A 299 -13.88 18.97 11.93
N VAL A 300 -13.45 18.10 12.85
CA VAL A 300 -12.03 17.90 13.17
C VAL A 300 -11.47 16.69 12.42
N LEU A 301 -12.20 15.58 12.41
CA LEU A 301 -11.72 14.35 11.74
C LEU A 301 -11.61 14.51 10.23
N GLY A 302 -12.55 15.21 9.57
CA GLY A 302 -12.53 15.44 8.12
C GLY A 302 -11.25 16.16 7.66
N PRO A 303 -10.92 17.34 8.18
CA PRO A 303 -9.67 18.02 7.87
C PRO A 303 -8.42 17.20 8.19
N LEU A 304 -8.38 16.48 9.33
CA LEU A 304 -7.24 15.61 9.64
C LEU A 304 -7.08 14.47 8.62
N MET A 305 -8.17 13.86 8.17
CA MET A 305 -8.13 12.84 7.11
C MET A 305 -7.69 13.44 5.77
N PHE A 306 -8.17 14.62 5.42
CA PHE A 306 -7.71 15.33 4.22
C PHE A 306 -6.19 15.60 4.27
N LEU A 307 -5.69 16.14 5.36
CA LEU A 307 -4.26 16.42 5.54
C LEU A 307 -3.43 15.12 5.52
N PHE A 308 -3.96 14.03 6.12
CA PHE A 308 -3.33 12.72 6.04
C PHE A 308 -3.17 12.25 4.58
N PHE A 309 -4.24 12.28 3.80
CA PHE A 309 -4.18 11.85 2.40
C PHE A 309 -3.31 12.77 1.54
N CYS A 310 -3.23 14.07 1.83
CA CYS A 310 -2.26 14.97 1.17
C CYS A 310 -0.82 14.51 1.42
N GLY A 311 -0.44 14.27 2.67
CA GLY A 311 0.89 13.77 3.02
C GLY A 311 1.15 12.37 2.47
N PHE A 312 0.22 11.45 2.69
CA PHE A 312 0.31 10.05 2.26
C PHE A 312 0.48 9.92 0.73
N ASN A 313 -0.41 10.51 -0.05
CA ASN A 313 -0.38 10.41 -1.51
C ASN A 313 0.87 11.08 -2.09
N ALA A 314 1.32 12.20 -1.50
CA ALA A 314 2.57 12.86 -1.89
C ALA A 314 3.79 11.94 -1.67
N LEU A 315 3.86 11.25 -0.53
CA LEU A 315 4.94 10.33 -0.19
C LEU A 315 4.86 9.05 -1.03
N GLU A 316 3.67 8.48 -1.21
CA GLU A 316 3.44 7.28 -2.02
C GLU A 316 3.82 7.49 -3.49
N ALA A 317 3.61 8.69 -4.04
CA ALA A 317 4.02 9.02 -5.40
C ALA A 317 5.52 9.31 -5.52
N SER A 318 6.13 9.98 -4.52
CA SER A 318 7.50 10.47 -4.61
C SER A 318 8.55 9.45 -4.19
N GLN A 319 8.33 8.65 -3.14
CA GLN A 319 9.35 7.74 -2.59
C GLN A 319 9.79 6.64 -3.59
N PRO A 320 8.90 5.89 -4.28
CA PRO A 320 9.34 4.88 -5.24
C PRO A 320 10.11 5.49 -6.41
N SER A 321 9.71 6.70 -6.84
CA SER A 321 10.40 7.46 -7.87
C SER A 321 11.82 7.84 -7.42
N LEU A 322 11.98 8.27 -6.16
CA LEU A 322 13.29 8.58 -5.59
C LEU A 322 14.16 7.34 -5.49
N VAL A 323 13.65 6.22 -4.99
CA VAL A 323 14.38 4.93 -4.94
C VAL A 323 14.89 4.56 -6.34
N SER A 324 14.02 4.63 -7.34
CA SER A 324 14.39 4.30 -8.72
C SER A 324 15.46 5.23 -9.33
N ARG A 325 15.46 6.51 -8.95
CA ARG A 325 16.44 7.51 -9.45
C ARG A 325 17.78 7.46 -8.71
N MET A 326 17.76 7.17 -7.41
CA MET A 326 18.96 7.13 -6.56
C MET A 326 19.69 5.80 -6.63
N ALA A 327 19.00 4.72 -6.97
CA ALA A 327 19.61 3.41 -7.13
C ALA A 327 20.38 3.32 -8.46
N PRO A 328 21.68 2.90 -8.44
CA PRO A 328 22.43 2.58 -9.64
C PRO A 328 21.69 1.58 -10.54
N ALA A 329 21.84 1.69 -11.84
CA ALA A 329 21.09 0.87 -12.81
C ALA A 329 21.11 -0.64 -12.51
N PRO A 330 22.29 -1.28 -12.18
CA PRO A 330 22.33 -2.71 -11.88
C PRO A 330 21.58 -3.10 -10.59
N VAL A 331 21.45 -2.17 -9.63
CA VAL A 331 20.88 -2.41 -8.28
C VAL A 331 19.42 -1.97 -8.19
N ARG A 332 18.90 -1.26 -9.19
CA ARG A 332 17.56 -0.64 -9.15
C ARG A 332 16.45 -1.64 -8.86
N GLY A 333 16.50 -2.82 -9.45
CA GLY A 333 15.52 -3.88 -9.19
C GLY A 333 15.55 -4.36 -7.74
N ALA A 334 16.75 -4.56 -7.18
CA ALA A 334 16.94 -4.94 -5.78
C ALA A 334 16.46 -3.82 -4.83
N ALA A 335 16.70 -2.55 -5.17
CA ALA A 335 16.27 -1.40 -4.38
C ALA A 335 14.74 -1.29 -4.31
N LEU A 336 14.05 -1.42 -5.44
CA LEU A 336 12.58 -1.43 -5.47
C LEU A 336 11.99 -2.69 -4.81
N GLY A 337 12.66 -3.84 -4.92
CA GLY A 337 12.29 -5.06 -4.21
C GLY A 337 12.37 -4.89 -2.69
N SER A 338 13.49 -4.34 -2.19
CA SER A 338 13.66 -4.01 -0.77
C SER A 338 12.61 -3.01 -0.29
N TYR A 339 12.37 -1.96 -1.06
CA TYR A 339 11.34 -0.95 -0.79
C TYR A 339 9.96 -1.59 -0.62
N ASN A 340 9.52 -2.42 -1.56
CA ASN A 340 8.22 -3.10 -1.49
C ASN A 340 8.14 -4.12 -0.34
N THR A 341 9.25 -4.78 0.01
CA THR A 341 9.32 -5.67 1.18
C THR A 341 9.13 -4.88 2.47
N LEU A 342 9.82 -3.74 2.62
CA LEU A 342 9.67 -2.85 3.78
C LEU A 342 8.28 -2.23 3.85
N GLN A 343 7.66 -1.89 2.71
CA GLN A 343 6.26 -1.49 2.62
C GLN A 343 5.33 -2.56 3.24
N SER A 344 5.52 -3.80 2.84
CA SER A 344 4.71 -4.93 3.33
C SER A 344 4.94 -5.21 4.82
N LEU A 345 6.18 -5.10 5.29
CA LEU A 345 6.51 -5.19 6.72
C LEU A 345 5.91 -4.03 7.51
N GLY A 346 5.85 -2.83 6.93
CA GLY A 346 5.17 -1.68 7.53
C GLY A 346 3.67 -1.93 7.73
N LEU A 347 3.00 -2.52 6.73
CA LEU A 347 1.60 -2.93 6.87
C LEU A 347 1.43 -3.96 8.00
N PHE A 348 2.32 -4.95 8.09
CA PHE A 348 2.29 -5.91 9.19
C PHE A 348 2.46 -5.23 10.55
N ALA A 349 3.50 -4.41 10.68
CA ALA A 349 3.80 -3.69 11.93
C ALA A 349 2.63 -2.77 12.33
N GLY A 350 2.05 -2.03 11.37
CA GLY A 350 0.92 -1.14 11.62
C GLY A 350 -0.33 -1.87 12.12
N GLY A 351 -0.63 -3.04 11.59
CA GLY A 351 -1.72 -3.87 12.07
C GLY A 351 -1.43 -4.48 13.45
N ALA A 352 -0.35 -5.23 13.57
CA ALA A 352 0.00 -5.97 14.79
C ALA A 352 0.28 -5.03 15.98
N LEU A 353 1.16 -4.03 15.78
CA LEU A 353 1.47 -3.04 16.84
C LEU A 353 0.28 -2.11 17.07
N GLY A 354 -0.41 -1.67 16.01
CA GLY A 354 -1.58 -0.81 16.13
C GLY A 354 -2.68 -1.44 16.99
N GLY A 355 -3.01 -2.70 16.72
CA GLY A 355 -3.99 -3.44 17.52
C GLY A 355 -3.53 -3.64 18.96
N ALA A 356 -2.27 -4.02 19.18
CA ALA A 356 -1.69 -4.18 20.50
C ALA A 356 -1.70 -2.87 21.30
N LEU A 357 -1.30 -1.74 20.67
CA LEU A 357 -1.31 -0.42 21.31
C LEU A 357 -2.71 0.04 21.67
N VAL A 358 -3.71 -0.21 20.80
CA VAL A 358 -5.12 0.10 21.13
C VAL A 358 -5.58 -0.73 22.32
N LYS A 359 -5.19 -2.00 22.42
CA LYS A 359 -5.55 -2.88 23.53
C LYS A 359 -4.97 -2.40 24.87
N TRP A 360 -3.69 -2.00 24.90
CA TRP A 360 -2.99 -1.71 26.16
C TRP A 360 -2.96 -0.23 26.53
N ALA A 361 -2.99 0.67 25.57
CA ALA A 361 -2.85 2.12 25.78
C ALA A 361 -3.95 2.95 25.10
N GLY A 362 -4.94 2.29 24.47
CA GLY A 362 -6.01 2.98 23.76
C GLY A 362 -5.53 3.71 22.51
N ALA A 363 -6.46 4.44 21.88
CA ALA A 363 -6.14 5.31 20.74
C ALA A 363 -5.08 6.38 21.04
N PRO A 364 -5.05 7.02 22.24
CA PRO A 364 -3.99 7.96 22.59
C PRO A 364 -2.59 7.35 22.50
N GLY A 365 -2.39 6.14 23.04
CA GLY A 365 -1.09 5.44 23.00
C GLY A 365 -0.68 5.05 21.60
N LEU A 366 -1.63 4.64 20.76
CA LEU A 366 -1.39 4.35 19.35
C LEU A 366 -0.88 5.60 18.62
N PHE A 367 -1.61 6.72 18.71
CA PHE A 367 -1.24 7.93 17.98
C PHE A 367 0.03 8.60 18.54
N ALA A 368 0.28 8.52 19.85
CA ALA A 368 1.55 8.96 20.43
C ALA A 368 2.74 8.17 19.86
N THR A 369 2.62 6.85 19.78
CA THR A 369 3.68 5.98 19.23
C THR A 369 3.90 6.25 17.75
N THR A 370 2.85 6.37 16.92
CA THR A 370 2.97 6.68 15.51
C THR A 370 3.50 8.10 15.27
N ALA A 371 3.18 9.06 16.11
CA ALA A 371 3.76 10.41 16.09
C ALA A 371 5.28 10.37 16.36
N VAL A 372 5.72 9.64 17.39
CA VAL A 372 7.15 9.46 17.69
C VAL A 372 7.88 8.79 16.52
N LEU A 373 7.33 7.72 15.96
CA LEU A 373 7.92 7.04 14.79
C LEU A 373 8.03 8.00 13.60
N THR A 374 7.00 8.80 13.33
CA THR A 374 7.00 9.77 12.23
C THR A 374 7.98 10.92 12.47
N ALA A 375 8.11 11.38 13.73
CA ALA A 375 9.09 12.40 14.10
C ALA A 375 10.53 11.88 13.91
N LEU A 376 10.83 10.65 14.34
CA LEU A 376 12.12 10.01 14.12
C LEU A 376 12.40 9.87 12.60
N TRP A 377 11.42 9.46 11.84
CA TRP A 377 11.53 9.39 10.38
C TRP A 377 11.84 10.75 9.76
N LEU A 378 11.17 11.83 10.18
CA LEU A 378 11.43 13.19 9.72
C LEU A 378 12.89 13.59 9.98
N VAL A 379 13.39 13.34 11.20
CA VAL A 379 14.78 13.63 11.59
C VAL A 379 15.78 12.84 10.75
N LEU A 380 15.55 11.52 10.60
CA LEU A 380 16.42 10.64 9.81
C LEU A 380 16.42 10.97 8.32
N THR A 381 15.32 11.52 7.80
CA THR A 381 15.22 11.93 6.39
C THR A 381 15.78 13.33 6.15
N TRP A 382 15.98 14.14 7.19
CA TRP A 382 16.48 15.53 7.07
C TRP A 382 17.74 15.69 6.22
N PRO A 383 18.80 14.83 6.35
CA PRO A 383 20.00 14.96 5.55
C PRO A 383 19.86 14.46 4.10
N LEU A 384 18.73 13.84 3.72
CA LEU A 384 18.52 13.33 2.37
C LEU A 384 18.57 14.47 1.34
N GLN A 385 19.40 14.30 0.31
CA GLN A 385 19.47 15.21 -0.84
C GLN A 385 18.94 14.47 -2.09
N PRO A 386 17.67 14.67 -2.46
CA PRO A 386 17.11 14.00 -3.62
C PRO A 386 17.79 14.46 -4.90
N VAL A 387 18.21 13.55 -5.76
CA VAL A 387 18.74 13.86 -7.08
C VAL A 387 17.63 14.47 -7.93
N GLY A 388 17.85 15.70 -8.40
CA GLY A 388 16.91 16.41 -9.28
C GLY A 388 16.74 15.72 -10.62
N ARG A 389 15.61 15.98 -11.30
CA ARG A 389 15.25 15.39 -12.61
C ARG A 389 16.26 15.68 -13.72
N ASN A 390 17.10 16.72 -13.56
CA ASN A 390 18.04 17.21 -14.58
C ASN A 390 19.47 16.67 -14.44
N ALA A 391 19.78 15.84 -13.45
CA ALA A 391 21.14 15.30 -13.27
C ALA A 391 21.46 14.06 -14.15
N GLY A 392 20.51 13.57 -14.95
CA GLY A 392 20.65 12.39 -15.81
C GLY A 392 20.89 12.67 -17.31
N GLY A 393 21.13 13.91 -17.69
CA GLY A 393 21.25 14.34 -19.09
C GLY A 393 22.63 14.85 -19.50
N GLY A 394 23.69 14.34 -18.90
CA GLY A 394 25.06 14.70 -19.28
C GLY A 394 25.98 13.49 -19.19
N HIS A 395 26.05 12.71 -20.27
CA HIS A 395 27.19 12.04 -20.90
C HIS A 395 26.69 11.09 -21.96
#